data_80d10c061085feae91cb391e3c0e4226
#
_entry.id   80d10c061085feae91cb391e3c0e4226
#
_cell.length_a   1.000
_cell.length_b   1.000
_cell.length_c   1.000
_cell.angle_alpha   90.00
_cell.angle_beta   90.00
_cell.angle_gamma   90.00
#
_symmetry.space_group_name_H-M   'P 1'
#
loop_
_entity.id
_entity.type
_entity.pdbx_description
1 polymer ?
#
loop_
_entity_poly.entity_id
_entity_poly.type
_entity_poly.pdbx_seq_one_letter_code
_entity_poly.pdbx_strand_id
1 'polypeptide(L)'
;MRPCSSTAIRAFYLAAPSLQVEWREGDRAGVVNPAFMARTAAGQQLLCLHSPAGKEPDDQEWSVTQMAAAHTGWQVEVARAPGGQLRRNVHIVSRFRHDEFANESARAVLLEAFARPRPLSRVADAVDLPPGQGRARSWHLLWTQDLTTHWDEPLTPDSVVWAAGAAA
;
A
#
# COMPACT_ATOMS: atom_id res chain seq x y z
N MET A 1 -10.26 7.44 -21.52
CA MET A 1 -10.24 6.87 -20.14
C MET A 1 -9.48 5.56 -20.20
N ARG A 2 -8.22 5.52 -19.77
CA ARG A 2 -7.45 4.27 -19.72
C ARG A 2 -7.68 3.65 -18.34
N PRO A 3 -7.95 2.34 -18.22
CA PRO A 3 -8.09 1.70 -16.92
C PRO A 3 -6.74 1.75 -16.20
N CYS A 4 -6.73 2.24 -14.96
CA CYS A 4 -5.60 2.10 -14.06
C CYS A 4 -5.34 0.60 -13.84
N SER A 5 -4.30 0.09 -14.47
CA SER A 5 -3.76 -1.22 -14.10
C SER A 5 -3.28 -1.12 -12.66
N SER A 6 -3.97 -1.79 -11.76
CA SER A 6 -3.54 -1.95 -10.37
C SER A 6 -2.23 -2.75 -10.37
N THR A 7 -1.11 -2.06 -10.58
CA THR A 7 0.20 -2.66 -10.39
C THR A 7 0.40 -2.80 -8.89
N ALA A 8 0.39 -4.02 -8.39
CA ALA A 8 0.63 -4.29 -6.98
C ALA A 8 2.04 -3.79 -6.60
N ILE A 9 2.10 -2.68 -5.90
CA ILE A 9 3.35 -2.16 -5.33
C ILE A 9 3.64 -2.98 -4.08
N ARG A 10 4.59 -3.92 -4.17
CA ARG A 10 4.95 -4.83 -3.07
C ARG A 10 6.10 -4.34 -2.18
N ALA A 11 6.71 -3.20 -2.47
CA ALA A 11 7.77 -2.66 -1.62
C ALA A 11 7.73 -1.14 -1.65
N PHE A 12 7.47 -0.54 -0.51
CA PHE A 12 7.66 0.88 -0.29
C PHE A 12 9.01 1.09 0.37
N TYR A 13 9.95 1.69 -0.32
CA TYR A 13 11.07 2.35 0.33
C TYR A 13 10.64 3.79 0.57
N LEU A 14 10.30 4.11 1.81
CA LEU A 14 10.26 5.49 2.23
C LEU A 14 11.67 6.04 2.02
N ALA A 15 11.85 6.87 1.01
CA ALA A 15 13.07 7.63 0.91
C ALA A 15 13.19 8.45 2.18
N ALA A 16 14.31 8.30 2.87
CA ALA A 16 14.77 9.25 3.85
C ALA A 16 14.73 10.68 3.26
N PRO A 17 14.74 11.71 4.09
CA PRO A 17 14.29 13.05 3.74
C PRO A 17 14.97 13.59 2.50
N SER A 18 14.15 14.06 1.57
CA SER A 18 14.48 14.96 0.48
C SER A 18 15.27 14.39 -0.71
N LEU A 19 14.64 13.52 -1.52
CA LEU A 19 14.96 13.58 -2.94
C LEU A 19 14.43 14.93 -3.44
N GLN A 20 15.34 15.85 -3.77
CA GLN A 20 15.02 17.13 -4.39
C GLN A 20 15.39 17.05 -5.87
N VAL A 21 14.46 17.41 -6.72
CA VAL A 21 14.70 17.61 -8.15
C VAL A 21 14.82 19.09 -8.38
N GLU A 22 16.05 19.59 -8.51
CA GLU A 22 16.30 20.97 -8.92
C GLU A 22 16.15 21.06 -10.43
N TRP A 23 15.45 22.08 -10.90
CA TRP A 23 15.26 22.31 -12.31
C TRP A 23 15.52 23.77 -12.67
N ARG A 24 15.93 24.00 -13.91
CA ARG A 24 16.14 25.31 -14.51
C ARG A 24 15.71 25.30 -15.97
N GLU A 25 14.92 26.27 -16.36
CA GLU A 25 14.49 26.50 -17.73
C GLU A 25 14.55 27.99 -18.03
N GLY A 26 15.57 28.43 -18.78
CA GLY A 26 15.86 29.85 -18.98
C GLY A 26 16.12 30.55 -17.65
N ASP A 27 15.36 31.61 -17.36
CA ASP A 27 15.45 32.38 -16.13
C ASP A 27 14.57 31.80 -14.99
N ARG A 28 13.81 30.74 -15.25
CA ARG A 28 12.98 30.06 -14.26
C ARG A 28 13.75 28.91 -13.64
N ALA A 29 13.68 28.82 -12.33
CA ALA A 29 14.26 27.71 -11.57
C ALA A 29 13.36 27.34 -10.40
N GLY A 30 13.46 26.13 -9.95
CA GLY A 30 12.68 25.67 -8.79
C GLY A 30 13.14 24.32 -8.28
N VAL A 31 12.47 23.84 -7.25
CA VAL A 31 12.70 22.56 -6.62
C VAL A 31 11.38 21.80 -6.54
N VAL A 32 11.38 20.56 -6.96
CA VAL A 32 10.28 19.62 -6.77
C VAL A 32 10.71 18.52 -5.82
N ASN A 33 9.85 18.19 -4.88
CA ASN A 33 10.11 17.15 -3.89
C ASN A 33 9.12 15.98 -4.13
N PRO A 34 9.52 14.91 -4.85
CA PRO A 34 8.71 13.71 -4.93
C PRO A 34 8.42 13.17 -3.53
N ALA A 35 7.19 12.73 -3.31
CA ALA A 35 6.76 12.28 -1.97
C ALA A 35 7.52 11.05 -1.51
N PHE A 36 7.77 10.13 -2.43
CA PHE A 36 8.54 8.91 -2.17
C PHE A 36 8.98 8.23 -3.48
N MET A 37 9.92 7.33 -3.33
CA MET A 37 10.35 6.40 -4.36
C MET A 37 9.76 5.02 -4.07
N ALA A 38 9.31 4.33 -5.11
CA ALA A 38 8.81 2.98 -4.98
C ALA A 38 9.52 2.04 -5.97
N ARG A 39 9.54 0.76 -5.65
CA ARG A 39 9.97 -0.30 -6.57
C ARG A 39 8.83 -1.30 -6.71
N THR A 40 8.43 -1.59 -7.94
CA THR A 40 7.40 -2.60 -8.20
C THR A 40 7.95 -4.02 -8.02
N ALA A 41 7.06 -5.01 -7.93
CA ALA A 41 7.45 -6.41 -7.92
C ALA A 41 8.21 -6.83 -9.18
N ALA A 42 7.97 -6.16 -10.31
CA ALA A 42 8.69 -6.35 -11.57
C ALA A 42 10.06 -5.64 -11.61
N GLY A 43 10.47 -4.97 -10.53
CA GLY A 43 11.74 -4.27 -10.42
C GLY A 43 11.75 -2.86 -11.00
N GLN A 44 10.63 -2.36 -11.51
CA GLN A 44 10.52 -1.00 -12.02
C GLN A 44 10.64 0.01 -10.88
N GLN A 45 11.35 1.09 -11.12
CA GLN A 45 11.51 2.18 -10.17
C GLN A 45 10.52 3.32 -10.51
N LEU A 46 9.88 3.83 -9.48
CA LEU A 46 8.85 4.86 -9.60
C LEU A 46 9.24 6.08 -8.77
N LEU A 47 9.04 7.27 -9.33
CA LEU A 47 8.94 8.51 -8.58
C LEU A 47 7.47 8.80 -8.32
N CYS A 48 7.09 8.92 -7.06
CA CYS A 48 5.70 9.12 -6.69
C CYS A 48 5.48 10.56 -6.21
N LEU A 49 4.59 11.26 -6.90
CA LEU A 49 4.05 12.54 -6.45
C LEU A 49 2.86 12.30 -5.54
N HIS A 50 2.79 13.03 -4.44
CA HIS A 50 1.62 12.99 -3.57
C HIS A 50 0.58 13.99 -4.07
N SER A 51 -0.61 13.50 -4.37
CA SER A 51 -1.75 14.37 -4.64
C SER A 51 -2.84 14.17 -3.57
N PRO A 52 -3.32 15.26 -2.95
CA PRO A 52 -4.50 15.20 -2.10
C PRO A 52 -5.70 14.63 -2.87
N ALA A 53 -6.62 13.98 -2.15
CA ALA A 53 -7.83 13.43 -2.75
C ALA A 53 -8.58 14.50 -3.56
N GLY A 54 -8.85 14.21 -4.83
CA GLY A 54 -9.61 15.09 -5.73
C GLY A 54 -8.82 16.24 -6.36
N LYS A 55 -7.50 16.30 -6.19
CA LYS A 55 -6.64 17.24 -6.92
C LYS A 55 -5.71 16.48 -7.85
N GLU A 56 -5.39 17.08 -8.98
CA GLU A 56 -4.27 16.63 -9.82
C GLU A 56 -2.99 17.34 -9.36
N PRO A 57 -1.81 16.74 -9.59
CA PRO A 57 -0.53 17.43 -9.38
C PRO A 57 -0.50 18.73 -10.19
N ASP A 58 0.25 19.70 -9.71
CA ASP A 58 0.56 20.90 -10.49
C ASP A 58 1.28 20.52 -11.79
N ASP A 59 0.88 21.14 -12.91
CA ASP A 59 1.42 20.81 -14.24
C ASP A 59 2.95 20.95 -14.30
N GLN A 60 3.51 21.92 -13.58
CA GLN A 60 4.94 22.13 -13.51
C GLN A 60 5.63 21.05 -12.69
N GLU A 61 5.08 20.70 -11.52
CA GLU A 61 5.58 19.63 -10.68
C GLU A 61 5.57 18.29 -11.45
N TRP A 62 4.49 18.03 -12.16
CA TRP A 62 4.35 16.85 -13.01
C TRP A 62 5.41 16.81 -14.12
N SER A 63 5.54 17.90 -14.91
CA SER A 63 6.47 17.98 -16.03
C SER A 63 7.93 17.81 -15.58
N VAL A 64 8.33 18.51 -14.51
CA VAL A 64 9.68 18.42 -13.95
C VAL A 64 9.99 17.01 -13.45
N THR A 65 9.04 16.39 -12.76
CA THR A 65 9.22 15.03 -12.26
C THR A 65 9.31 14.01 -13.40
N GLN A 66 8.52 14.19 -14.46
CA GLN A 66 8.62 13.34 -15.66
C GLN A 66 9.98 13.46 -16.36
N MET A 67 10.51 14.67 -16.49
CA MET A 67 11.85 14.88 -17.08
C MET A 67 12.93 14.20 -16.22
N ALA A 68 12.88 14.33 -14.91
CA ALA A 68 13.83 13.68 -14.01
C ALA A 68 13.73 12.15 -14.09
N ALA A 69 12.53 11.60 -14.11
CA ALA A 69 12.30 10.17 -14.24
C ALA A 69 12.79 9.62 -15.58
N ALA A 70 12.56 10.34 -16.67
CA ALA A 70 13.06 9.96 -18.01
C ALA A 70 14.59 9.88 -18.05
N HIS A 71 15.30 10.81 -17.39
CA HIS A 71 16.76 10.80 -17.28
C HIS A 71 17.32 9.58 -16.56
N THR A 72 16.58 9.05 -15.59
CA THR A 72 17.00 7.90 -14.77
C THR A 72 16.42 6.57 -15.24
N GLY A 73 15.58 6.57 -16.26
CA GLY A 73 14.83 5.39 -16.71
C GLY A 73 13.71 4.96 -15.74
N TRP A 74 13.29 5.87 -14.87
CA TRP A 74 12.22 5.64 -13.90
C TRP A 74 10.87 6.07 -14.47
N GLN A 75 9.79 5.66 -13.84
CA GLN A 75 8.43 6.09 -14.19
C GLN A 75 7.90 7.05 -13.13
N VAL A 76 6.94 7.89 -13.52
CA VAL A 76 6.23 8.75 -12.57
C VAL A 76 4.86 8.19 -12.30
N GLU A 77 4.49 8.15 -11.03
CA GLU A 77 3.17 7.72 -10.56
C GLU A 77 2.60 8.77 -9.63
N VAL A 78 1.28 8.97 -9.68
CA VAL A 78 0.58 9.84 -8.73
C VAL A 78 0.02 9.01 -7.59
N ALA A 79 0.62 9.15 -6.43
CA ALA A 79 0.12 8.53 -5.21
C ALA A 79 -1.03 9.38 -4.65
N ARG A 80 -2.24 8.92 -4.88
CA ARG A 80 -3.43 9.55 -4.29
C ARG A 80 -3.68 9.01 -2.91
N ALA A 81 -3.85 9.92 -1.95
CA ALA A 81 -4.25 9.51 -0.60
C ALA A 81 -5.59 8.78 -0.68
N PRO A 82 -5.71 7.59 -0.10
CA PRO A 82 -6.99 6.91 -0.04
C PRO A 82 -8.00 7.79 0.71
N GLY A 83 -9.21 7.89 0.16
CA GLY A 83 -10.31 8.62 0.78
C GLY A 83 -11.26 7.71 1.56
N GLY A 84 -12.22 8.33 2.25
CA GLY A 84 -13.37 7.65 2.81
C GLY A 84 -13.06 6.47 3.73
N GLN A 85 -13.73 5.35 3.48
CA GLN A 85 -13.63 4.15 4.29
C GLN A 85 -12.28 3.45 4.15
N LEU A 86 -11.71 3.39 2.95
CA LEU A 86 -10.40 2.81 2.71
C LEU A 86 -9.31 3.45 3.60
N ARG A 87 -9.30 4.78 3.73
CA ARG A 87 -8.36 5.48 4.61
C ARG A 87 -8.51 5.04 6.07
N ARG A 88 -9.76 4.92 6.55
CA ARG A 88 -10.02 4.46 7.92
C ARG A 88 -9.53 3.03 8.14
N ASN A 89 -9.80 2.15 7.20
CA ASN A 89 -9.40 0.75 7.26
C ASN A 89 -7.87 0.60 7.24
N VAL A 90 -7.17 1.31 6.34
CA VAL A 90 -5.70 1.34 6.30
C VAL A 90 -5.13 1.86 7.62
N HIS A 91 -5.74 2.88 8.23
CA HIS A 91 -5.31 3.36 9.54
C HIS A 91 -5.47 2.29 10.64
N ILE A 92 -6.52 1.48 10.61
CA ILE A 92 -6.71 0.38 11.55
C ILE A 92 -5.59 -0.65 11.40
N VAL A 93 -5.37 -1.17 10.18
CA VAL A 93 -4.39 -2.24 9.95
C VAL A 93 -2.95 -1.76 10.09
N SER A 94 -2.67 -0.46 9.89
CA SER A 94 -1.33 0.11 10.04
C SER A 94 -0.75 0.00 11.47
N ARG A 95 -1.60 -0.22 12.47
CA ARG A 95 -1.18 -0.49 13.85
C ARG A 95 -0.45 -1.82 13.99
N PHE A 96 -0.69 -2.73 13.05
CA PHE A 96 -0.10 -4.07 13.01
C PHE A 96 1.01 -4.21 11.97
N ARG A 97 1.62 -3.08 11.53
CA ARG A 97 2.66 -3.07 10.49
C ARG A 97 4.03 -3.58 10.94
N HIS A 98 4.26 -3.68 12.24
CA HIS A 98 5.55 -4.00 12.83
C HIS A 98 5.86 -5.49 12.76
N ASP A 99 7.15 -5.83 12.64
CA ASP A 99 7.65 -7.19 12.48
C ASP A 99 7.36 -8.09 13.70
N GLU A 100 7.08 -7.50 14.86
CA GLU A 100 6.64 -8.26 16.05
C GLU A 100 5.36 -9.06 15.82
N PHE A 101 4.53 -8.64 14.87
CA PHE A 101 3.33 -9.37 14.46
C PHE A 101 3.61 -10.41 13.36
N ALA A 102 4.78 -10.35 12.73
CA ALA A 102 5.18 -11.32 11.72
C ALA A 102 5.54 -12.67 12.37
N ASN A 103 5.01 -13.76 11.81
CA ASN A 103 5.36 -15.11 12.21
C ASN A 103 5.00 -16.07 11.08
N GLU A 104 6.00 -16.68 10.47
CA GLU A 104 5.81 -17.49 9.26
C GLU A 104 4.96 -18.73 9.50
N SER A 105 5.12 -19.38 10.65
CA SER A 105 4.30 -20.56 11.00
C SER A 105 2.82 -20.18 11.16
N ALA A 106 2.56 -19.08 11.86
CA ALA A 106 1.19 -18.56 12.01
C ALA A 106 0.62 -18.06 10.69
N ARG A 107 1.47 -17.45 9.83
CA ARG A 107 1.08 -17.02 8.49
C ARG A 107 0.55 -18.18 7.66
N ALA A 108 1.29 -19.31 7.60
CA ALA A 108 0.88 -20.47 6.84
C ALA A 108 -0.48 -21.00 7.32
N VAL A 109 -0.66 -21.17 8.63
CA VAL A 109 -1.91 -21.65 9.24
C VAL A 109 -3.08 -20.71 8.93
N LEU A 110 -2.87 -19.40 9.06
CA LEU A 110 -3.91 -18.41 8.81
C LEU A 110 -4.28 -18.32 7.32
N LEU A 111 -3.31 -18.39 6.41
CA LEU A 111 -3.59 -18.38 4.97
C LEU A 111 -4.40 -19.62 4.54
N GLU A 112 -4.11 -20.78 5.10
CA GLU A 112 -4.91 -21.99 4.88
C GLU A 112 -6.33 -21.83 5.43
N ALA A 113 -6.45 -21.31 6.66
CA ALA A 113 -7.74 -21.10 7.30
C ALA A 113 -8.61 -20.07 6.55
N PHE A 114 -7.99 -19.08 5.91
CA PHE A 114 -8.63 -18.07 5.07
C PHE A 114 -8.60 -18.40 3.56
N ALA A 115 -8.32 -19.61 3.18
CA ALA A 115 -8.40 -20.03 1.76
C ALA A 115 -9.80 -19.83 1.16
N ARG A 116 -10.81 -19.70 2.00
CA ARG A 116 -12.19 -19.29 1.62
C ARG A 116 -12.63 -18.10 2.46
N PRO A 117 -13.50 -17.22 1.92
CA PRO A 117 -14.03 -16.08 2.65
C PRO A 117 -14.70 -16.47 3.96
N ARG A 118 -14.27 -15.87 5.08
CA ARG A 118 -14.79 -16.15 6.43
C ARG A 118 -14.70 -14.89 7.32
N PRO A 119 -15.54 -14.74 8.34
CA PRO A 119 -15.39 -13.69 9.34
C PRO A 119 -14.05 -13.78 10.06
N LEU A 120 -13.36 -12.65 10.18
CA LEU A 120 -12.01 -12.58 10.77
C LEU A 120 -11.99 -13.11 12.21
N SER A 121 -12.94 -12.71 13.05
CA SER A 121 -13.00 -13.15 14.46
C SER A 121 -13.10 -14.67 14.60
N ARG A 122 -13.96 -15.30 13.79
CA ARG A 122 -14.21 -16.76 13.90
C ARG A 122 -12.98 -17.59 13.56
N VAL A 123 -12.21 -17.15 12.56
CA VAL A 123 -11.01 -17.90 12.15
C VAL A 123 -9.84 -17.60 13.08
N ALA A 124 -9.63 -16.33 13.44
CA ALA A 124 -8.55 -15.94 14.32
C ALA A 124 -8.63 -16.55 15.70
N ASP A 125 -9.84 -16.85 16.18
CA ASP A 125 -10.07 -17.49 17.48
C ASP A 125 -10.08 -19.03 17.39
N ALA A 126 -10.24 -19.61 16.19
CA ALA A 126 -10.33 -21.05 15.96
C ALA A 126 -8.98 -21.72 15.58
N VAL A 127 -7.97 -20.93 15.20
CA VAL A 127 -6.63 -21.46 14.92
C VAL A 127 -5.90 -21.75 16.24
N ASP A 128 -5.10 -22.82 16.24
CA ASP A 128 -4.30 -23.22 17.40
C ASP A 128 -3.09 -22.28 17.60
N LEU A 129 -3.41 -21.07 18.04
CA LEU A 129 -2.46 -20.02 18.40
C LEU A 129 -2.78 -19.52 19.81
N PRO A 130 -1.77 -19.00 20.54
CA PRO A 130 -2.02 -18.41 21.84
C PRO A 130 -3.12 -17.33 21.79
N PRO A 131 -3.93 -17.17 22.84
CA PRO A 131 -5.04 -16.24 22.88
C PRO A 131 -4.66 -14.83 22.42
N GLY A 132 -5.45 -14.25 21.52
CA GLY A 132 -5.23 -12.92 20.92
C GLY A 132 -4.17 -12.85 19.82
N GLN A 133 -3.27 -13.80 19.71
CA GLN A 133 -2.24 -13.78 18.67
C GLN A 133 -2.82 -14.02 17.28
N GLY A 134 -3.77 -14.93 17.12
CA GLY A 134 -4.41 -15.19 15.84
C GLY A 134 -5.02 -13.91 15.26
N ARG A 135 -5.69 -13.12 16.09
CA ARG A 135 -6.31 -11.86 15.66
C ARG A 135 -5.27 -10.81 15.27
N ALA A 136 -4.27 -10.55 16.10
CA ALA A 136 -3.22 -9.57 15.80
C ALA A 136 -2.45 -9.91 14.52
N ARG A 137 -2.14 -11.19 14.31
CA ARG A 137 -1.46 -11.68 13.10
C ARG A 137 -2.34 -11.62 11.86
N SER A 138 -3.65 -11.87 11.98
CA SER A 138 -4.59 -11.67 10.86
C SER A 138 -4.66 -10.21 10.41
N TRP A 139 -4.63 -9.26 11.37
CA TRP A 139 -4.52 -7.83 11.05
C TRP A 139 -3.18 -7.49 10.36
N HIS A 140 -2.08 -8.11 10.79
CA HIS A 140 -0.77 -7.97 10.12
C HIS A 140 -0.83 -8.49 8.68
N LEU A 141 -1.46 -9.64 8.44
CA LEU A 141 -1.62 -10.18 7.10
C LEU A 141 -2.50 -9.32 6.18
N LEU A 142 -3.48 -8.59 6.74
CA LEU A 142 -4.20 -7.56 6.00
C LEU A 142 -3.32 -6.36 5.66
N TRP A 143 -2.41 -5.97 6.55
CA TRP A 143 -1.43 -4.91 6.29
C TRP A 143 -0.44 -5.32 5.20
N THR A 144 0.09 -6.53 5.24
CA THR A 144 1.02 -7.06 4.22
C THR A 144 0.34 -7.47 2.92
N GLN A 145 -1.00 -7.37 2.87
CA GLN A 145 -1.81 -7.77 1.72
C GLN A 145 -1.75 -9.27 1.39
N ASP A 146 -1.35 -10.11 2.32
CA ASP A 146 -1.47 -11.57 2.23
C ASP A 146 -2.93 -12.01 2.41
N LEU A 147 -3.70 -11.25 3.20
CA LEU A 147 -5.15 -11.34 3.30
C LEU A 147 -5.79 -10.09 2.69
N THR A 148 -7.02 -10.22 2.26
CA THR A 148 -7.83 -9.12 1.74
C THR A 148 -9.26 -9.16 2.25
N THR A 149 -10.01 -8.08 2.05
CA THR A 149 -11.40 -7.89 2.49
C THR A 149 -12.10 -6.88 1.57
N HIS A 150 -13.35 -6.58 1.80
CA HIS A 150 -14.07 -5.47 1.18
C HIS A 150 -13.59 -4.14 1.79
N TRP A 151 -12.60 -3.51 1.14
CA TRP A 151 -11.93 -2.30 1.68
C TRP A 151 -12.79 -1.05 1.66
N ASP A 152 -13.91 -1.06 0.96
CA ASP A 152 -14.93 0.00 0.88
C ASP A 152 -15.95 -0.06 2.02
N GLU A 153 -16.00 -1.18 2.77
CA GLU A 153 -16.84 -1.37 3.94
C GLU A 153 -16.05 -1.15 5.25
N PRO A 154 -16.73 -0.83 6.38
CA PRO A 154 -16.07 -0.71 7.67
C PRO A 154 -15.39 -2.01 8.09
N LEU A 155 -14.09 -1.92 8.38
CA LEU A 155 -13.30 -3.06 8.84
C LEU A 155 -13.50 -3.30 10.34
N THR A 156 -14.08 -4.44 10.65
CA THR A 156 -14.41 -4.89 12.01
C THR A 156 -13.91 -6.31 12.24
N PRO A 157 -13.93 -6.83 13.47
CA PRO A 157 -13.63 -8.24 13.73
C PRO A 157 -14.54 -9.22 12.97
N ASP A 158 -15.75 -8.81 12.59
CA ASP A 158 -16.70 -9.64 11.86
C ASP A 158 -16.63 -9.48 10.34
N SER A 159 -15.73 -8.63 9.84
CA SER A 159 -15.50 -8.47 8.40
C SER A 159 -15.05 -9.78 7.77
N VAL A 160 -15.61 -10.06 6.60
CA VAL A 160 -15.22 -11.24 5.80
C VAL A 160 -13.85 -11.01 5.18
N VAL A 161 -12.95 -11.97 5.38
CA VAL A 161 -11.56 -11.91 4.97
C VAL A 161 -11.20 -13.20 4.23
N TRP A 162 -10.31 -13.11 3.25
CA TRP A 162 -9.80 -14.26 2.49
C TRP A 162 -8.34 -14.04 2.06
N ALA A 163 -7.64 -15.13 1.70
CA ALA A 163 -6.26 -15.07 1.21
C ALA A 163 -6.20 -14.32 -0.12
N ALA A 164 -5.24 -13.40 -0.26
CA ALA A 164 -5.04 -12.67 -1.50
C ALA A 164 -4.66 -13.66 -2.63
N GLY A 165 -5.41 -13.60 -3.74
CA GLY A 165 -5.26 -14.56 -4.86
C GLY A 165 -6.22 -15.75 -4.81
N ALA A 166 -6.95 -15.98 -3.72
CA ALA A 166 -8.12 -16.85 -3.73
C ALA A 166 -9.27 -16.16 -4.47
N ALA A 167 -10.02 -16.91 -5.26
CA ALA A 167 -11.24 -16.39 -5.88
C ALA A 167 -12.26 -16.07 -4.77
N ALA A 168 -12.73 -14.84 -4.74
CA ALA A 168 -13.79 -14.40 -3.85
C ALA A 168 -15.15 -14.96 -4.28
#